data_f86227d92448f7ae9adbed1533cdb400
#
_entry.id   f86227d92448f7ae9adbed1533cdb400
#
_cell.length_a   1.000
_cell.length_b   1.000
_cell.length_c   1.000
_cell.angle_alpha   90.00
_cell.angle_beta   90.00
_cell.angle_gamma   90.00
#
_symmetry.space_group_name_H-M   'P 1'
#
loop_
_entity.id
_entity.type
_entity.pdbx_description
1 polymer ?
#
loop_
_entity_poly.entity_id
_entity_poly.type
_entity_poly.pdbx_seq_one_letter_code
_entity_poly.pdbx_strand_id
1 'polypeptide(L)'
;MSGWKLGLDGFVTHFMVSGPQEEPYFNEAKDKNQLRYEAYLRSVIAEHKPVGETGEILVGEKSRLNEEWKYYYDSGSCFVNISTFYSVMRRIHFDIATVLETSSDIDVTAALWSYAAVDVYCNGRLEGALKQPVYKPIQKKELTLHLKAGRNLIYLACENLGVRDTRSVAGLQILNHKDEIKVSIPDEACADAAAVAEAFLESARLESNKLCFDSPAPAGTSYTYRYHEEDFAKAKIPAVWYQAEGKNEILLENGQPYVTVKVVLGKLELKRVFERTEQLVPKYALREDGSAFSFEENKELIFRRIANVMSES
;
A
#
# COMPACT_ATOMS: atom_id res chain seq x y z
N MET A 1 -8.51 -20.26 13.45
CA MET A 1 -7.51 -19.23 13.09
C MET A 1 -7.76 -18.86 11.64
N SER A 2 -8.22 -17.65 11.40
CA SER A 2 -8.33 -17.10 10.07
C SER A 2 -6.92 -16.80 9.55
N GLY A 3 -6.64 -17.28 8.37
CA GLY A 3 -5.41 -17.02 7.66
C GLY A 3 -5.74 -16.90 6.17
N TRP A 4 -4.97 -16.12 5.47
CA TRP A 4 -5.11 -15.91 4.03
C TRP A 4 -4.19 -16.84 3.25
N LYS A 5 -4.54 -17.11 2.03
CA LYS A 5 -3.62 -17.71 1.07
C LYS A 5 -2.65 -16.65 0.56
N LEU A 6 -1.51 -17.10 0.05
CA LEU A 6 -0.65 -16.21 -0.74
C LEU A 6 -1.45 -15.63 -1.92
N GLY A 7 -1.18 -14.40 -2.24
CA GLY A 7 -1.73 -13.74 -3.41
C GLY A 7 -1.19 -14.31 -4.72
N LEU A 8 -1.54 -13.66 -5.83
CA LEU A 8 -1.09 -14.04 -7.16
C LEU A 8 0.44 -14.19 -7.19
N ASP A 9 0.91 -15.24 -7.88
CA ASP A 9 2.33 -15.58 -8.02
C ASP A 9 3.12 -15.78 -6.71
N GLY A 10 2.43 -15.97 -5.58
CA GLY A 10 3.05 -16.20 -4.29
C GLY A 10 3.38 -14.93 -3.50
N PHE A 11 2.81 -13.79 -3.87
CA PHE A 11 2.99 -12.57 -3.08
C PHE A 11 2.25 -12.64 -1.74
N VAL A 12 2.89 -12.13 -0.72
CA VAL A 12 2.26 -11.82 0.56
C VAL A 12 1.46 -10.52 0.37
N THR A 13 0.21 -10.50 0.81
CA THR A 13 -0.71 -9.35 0.58
C THR A 13 -1.22 -8.71 1.86
N HIS A 14 -1.06 -9.38 3.01
CA HIS A 14 -1.59 -8.93 4.29
C HIS A 14 -0.46 -8.58 5.25
N PHE A 15 -0.47 -7.36 5.74
CA PHE A 15 0.62 -6.83 6.53
C PHE A 15 0.12 -5.95 7.68
N MET A 16 0.98 -5.76 8.65
CA MET A 16 0.95 -4.64 9.58
C MET A 16 2.01 -3.64 9.13
N VAL A 17 1.69 -2.37 9.10
CA VAL A 17 2.59 -1.30 8.68
C VAL A 17 2.64 -0.21 9.75
N SER A 18 3.84 0.25 10.08
CA SER A 18 4.06 1.40 10.96
C SER A 18 4.94 2.43 10.27
N GLY A 19 4.60 3.69 10.43
CA GLY A 19 5.27 4.81 9.77
C GLY A 19 4.39 5.46 8.68
N PRO A 20 4.97 6.38 7.89
CA PRO A 20 6.38 6.78 7.90
C PRO A 20 6.75 7.65 9.10
N GLN A 21 7.89 7.39 9.72
CA GLN A 21 8.59 8.34 10.56
C GLN A 21 9.50 9.17 9.66
N GLU A 22 9.41 10.49 9.76
CA GLU A 22 10.16 11.43 8.93
C GLU A 22 11.20 12.19 9.75
N GLU A 23 12.45 12.14 9.30
CA GLU A 23 13.52 12.94 9.88
C GLU A 23 14.01 13.99 8.87
N PRO A 24 14.30 15.22 9.31
CA PRO A 24 14.95 16.19 8.44
C PRO A 24 16.28 15.65 7.92
N TYR A 25 16.50 15.71 6.63
CA TYR A 25 17.80 15.40 6.06
C TYR A 25 18.61 16.70 5.94
N PHE A 26 19.62 16.85 6.79
CA PHE A 26 20.53 17.98 6.76
C PHE A 26 21.82 17.58 6.06
N ASN A 27 22.18 18.34 5.04
CA ASN A 27 23.49 18.27 4.45
C ASN A 27 24.05 19.70 4.35
N GLU A 28 25.33 19.86 4.64
CA GLU A 28 26.06 21.13 4.56
C GLU A 28 26.38 21.54 3.10
N ALA A 29 25.99 20.73 2.12
CA ALA A 29 26.26 21.03 0.71
C ALA A 29 25.54 22.30 0.24
N LYS A 30 26.29 23.15 -0.44
CA LYS A 30 25.83 24.47 -0.92
C LYS A 30 24.98 24.42 -2.18
N ASP A 31 24.99 23.28 -2.89
CA ASP A 31 24.25 23.08 -4.14
C ASP A 31 23.13 22.03 -3.97
N LYS A 32 21.90 22.44 -4.28
CA LYS A 32 20.71 21.53 -4.18
C LYS A 32 20.82 20.28 -5.07
N ASN A 33 21.52 20.35 -6.20
CA ASN A 33 21.66 19.19 -7.09
C ASN A 33 22.74 18.22 -6.58
N GLN A 34 23.82 18.74 -6.04
CA GLN A 34 24.86 17.96 -5.40
C GLN A 34 24.33 17.31 -4.10
N LEU A 35 23.54 18.05 -3.33
CA LEU A 35 22.79 17.55 -2.17
C LEU A 35 21.97 16.28 -2.51
N ARG A 36 21.27 16.34 -3.62
CA ARG A 36 20.39 15.27 -4.08
C ARG A 36 21.17 14.02 -4.46
N TYR A 37 22.23 14.19 -5.20
CA TYR A 37 23.11 13.10 -5.63
C TYR A 37 23.85 12.47 -4.45
N GLU A 38 24.48 13.29 -3.60
CA GLU A 38 25.20 12.83 -2.43
C GLU A 38 24.29 12.18 -1.39
N ALA A 39 23.05 12.69 -1.24
CA ALA A 39 22.06 12.07 -0.38
C ALA A 39 21.69 10.66 -0.85
N TYR A 40 21.49 10.47 -2.16
CA TYR A 40 21.29 9.13 -2.73
C TYR A 40 22.51 8.22 -2.55
N LEU A 41 23.71 8.74 -2.69
CA LEU A 41 24.93 7.96 -2.49
C LEU A 41 25.21 7.65 -1.01
N ARG A 42 24.81 8.53 -0.10
CA ARG A 42 25.03 8.41 1.34
C ARG A 42 23.84 7.86 2.12
N SER A 43 22.66 7.77 1.50
CA SER A 43 21.51 7.09 2.08
C SER A 43 21.75 5.57 2.10
N VAL A 44 22.96 5.22 2.44
CA VAL A 44 23.32 3.87 2.80
C VAL A 44 22.79 3.69 4.21
N ILE A 45 22.01 2.65 4.41
CA ILE A 45 21.89 2.09 5.75
C ILE A 45 23.29 1.61 6.11
N ALA A 46 24.09 2.51 6.65
CA ALA A 46 25.51 2.26 6.90
C ALA A 46 25.69 1.16 7.97
N GLU A 47 24.72 1.05 8.87
CA GLU A 47 24.69 0.05 9.91
C GLU A 47 23.25 -0.44 10.11
N HIS A 48 23.01 -1.69 9.75
CA HIS A 48 21.80 -2.38 10.16
C HIS A 48 21.82 -2.54 11.69
N LYS A 49 21.15 -1.64 12.38
CA LYS A 49 20.93 -1.85 13.80
C LYS A 49 19.98 -3.03 13.93
N PRO A 50 20.37 -4.06 14.70
CA PRO A 50 19.43 -5.12 15.02
C PRO A 50 18.14 -4.46 15.47
N VAL A 51 17.04 -4.79 14.82
CA VAL A 51 15.73 -4.49 15.38
C VAL A 51 15.70 -5.31 16.65
N GLY A 52 15.79 -4.66 17.81
CA GLY A 52 15.68 -5.32 19.11
C GLY A 52 14.39 -6.12 19.16
N GLU A 53 14.17 -6.85 20.25
CA GLU A 53 12.90 -7.57 20.43
C GLU A 53 11.76 -6.65 20.01
N THR A 54 11.13 -7.01 18.90
CA THR A 54 9.92 -6.32 18.45
C THR A 54 8.90 -6.59 19.54
N GLY A 55 8.49 -5.56 20.27
CA GLY A 55 7.37 -5.67 21.20
C GLY A 55 6.14 -6.27 20.51
N GLU A 56 5.07 -6.44 21.22
CA GLU A 56 3.82 -6.90 20.61
C GLU A 56 3.44 -5.98 19.44
N ILE A 57 3.19 -6.57 18.28
CA ILE A 57 2.75 -5.87 17.08
C ILE A 57 1.23 -5.96 17.02
N LEU A 58 0.58 -4.97 17.62
CA LEU A 58 -0.88 -4.88 17.70
C LEU A 58 -1.37 -3.61 17.01
N VAL A 59 -2.54 -3.68 16.40
CA VAL A 59 -3.17 -2.51 15.74
C VAL A 59 -3.38 -1.38 16.74
N GLY A 60 -2.88 -0.20 16.40
CA GLY A 60 -2.97 1.01 17.23
C GLY A 60 -1.92 1.11 18.32
N GLU A 61 -1.08 0.12 18.54
CA GLU A 61 0.06 0.22 19.44
C GLU A 61 1.28 0.86 18.75
N LYS A 62 2.14 1.47 19.55
CA LYS A 62 3.33 2.16 19.04
C LYS A 62 4.44 1.18 18.68
N SER A 63 5.03 1.38 17.51
CA SER A 63 6.24 0.68 17.08
C SER A 63 7.51 1.33 17.64
N ARG A 64 8.67 0.76 17.31
CA ARG A 64 9.97 1.38 17.55
C ARG A 64 10.13 2.77 16.91
N LEU A 65 9.34 3.08 15.91
CA LEU A 65 9.31 4.38 15.23
C LEU A 65 8.44 5.42 15.95
N ASN A 66 7.81 5.03 17.08
CA ASN A 66 6.81 5.83 17.78
C ASN A 66 5.58 6.17 16.93
N GLU A 67 5.37 5.40 15.85
CA GLU A 67 4.20 5.43 14.98
C GLU A 67 3.31 4.23 15.27
N GLU A 68 1.98 4.38 15.04
CA GLU A 68 1.05 3.30 15.31
C GLU A 68 1.11 2.22 14.25
N TRP A 69 1.01 0.96 14.66
CA TRP A 69 0.78 -0.17 13.77
C TRP A 69 -0.63 -0.10 13.19
N LYS A 70 -0.70 -0.22 11.85
CA LYS A 70 -1.95 -0.24 11.09
C LYS A 70 -1.99 -1.49 10.24
N TYR A 71 -3.16 -2.07 10.14
CA TYR A 71 -3.40 -3.12 9.16
C TYR A 71 -3.31 -2.57 7.75
N TYR A 72 -2.68 -3.33 6.86
CA TYR A 72 -2.52 -2.96 5.45
C TYR A 72 -2.89 -4.12 4.54
N TYR A 73 -3.86 -3.88 3.68
CA TYR A 73 -4.25 -4.73 2.58
C TYR A 73 -4.66 -3.83 1.40
N ASP A 74 -4.18 -4.15 0.20
CA ASP A 74 -4.56 -3.47 -1.03
C ASP A 74 -4.97 -4.52 -2.07
N SER A 75 -6.27 -4.55 -2.42
CA SER A 75 -6.81 -5.50 -3.38
C SER A 75 -6.29 -5.29 -4.82
N GLY A 76 -5.74 -4.14 -5.12
CA GLY A 76 -5.17 -3.79 -6.44
C GLY A 76 -3.66 -3.96 -6.53
N SER A 77 -2.97 -4.26 -5.42
CA SER A 77 -1.52 -4.35 -5.37
C SER A 77 -1.03 -5.40 -4.39
N CYS A 78 0.04 -6.10 -4.76
CA CYS A 78 0.75 -7.01 -3.87
C CYS A 78 1.89 -6.31 -3.09
N PHE A 79 1.98 -4.99 -3.16
CA PHE A 79 3.01 -4.21 -2.50
C PHE A 79 2.42 -3.31 -1.43
N VAL A 80 3.11 -3.21 -0.30
CA VAL A 80 2.91 -2.11 0.62
C VAL A 80 3.43 -0.84 -0.04
N ASN A 81 2.57 0.17 -0.18
CA ASN A 81 2.90 1.45 -0.78
C ASN A 81 2.51 2.59 0.15
N ILE A 82 3.52 3.21 0.75
CA ILE A 82 3.37 4.39 1.61
C ILE A 82 3.97 5.64 0.98
N SER A 83 4.09 5.65 -0.35
CA SER A 83 4.66 6.76 -1.09
C SER A 83 3.85 8.04 -0.90
N THR A 84 4.55 9.16 -0.75
CA THR A 84 3.95 10.49 -0.70
C THR A 84 4.88 11.50 -1.37
N PHE A 85 4.41 12.73 -1.54
CA PHE A 85 5.21 13.79 -2.13
C PHE A 85 5.96 14.57 -1.05
N TYR A 86 7.27 14.70 -1.20
CA TYR A 86 8.16 15.44 -0.31
C TYR A 86 8.68 16.70 -0.99
N SER A 87 8.20 17.86 -0.57
CA SER A 87 8.70 19.17 -1.04
C SER A 87 10.11 19.48 -0.51
N VAL A 88 10.46 18.92 0.63
CA VAL A 88 11.77 19.01 1.28
C VAL A 88 12.29 17.61 1.51
N MET A 89 13.59 17.43 1.32
CA MET A 89 14.24 16.12 1.51
C MET A 89 14.11 15.62 2.94
N ARG A 90 13.68 14.37 3.09
CA ARG A 90 13.46 13.68 4.36
C ARG A 90 14.13 12.31 4.33
N ARG A 91 14.63 11.89 5.46
CA ARG A 91 14.92 10.49 5.73
C ARG A 91 13.64 9.84 6.26
N ILE A 92 13.27 8.72 5.69
CA ILE A 92 11.98 8.07 5.95
C ILE A 92 12.25 6.68 6.49
N HIS A 93 11.64 6.37 7.62
CA HIS A 93 11.65 5.02 8.20
C HIS A 93 10.23 4.49 8.23
N PHE A 94 10.07 3.22 7.88
CA PHE A 94 8.81 2.51 8.03
C PHE A 94 9.07 1.03 8.25
N ASP A 95 8.19 0.41 8.99
CA ASP A 95 8.27 -0.99 9.33
C ASP A 95 7.07 -1.75 8.78
N ILE A 96 7.30 -2.97 8.32
CA ILE A 96 6.28 -3.86 7.81
C ILE A 96 6.41 -5.20 8.54
N ALA A 97 5.31 -5.78 8.95
CA ALA A 97 5.29 -7.08 9.60
C ALA A 97 4.17 -7.96 9.04
N THR A 98 4.46 -9.24 8.90
CA THR A 98 3.50 -10.27 8.51
C THR A 98 3.85 -11.58 9.22
N VAL A 99 2.96 -12.53 9.20
CA VAL A 99 3.20 -13.88 9.74
C VAL A 99 3.04 -14.90 8.62
N LEU A 100 4.03 -15.77 8.48
CA LEU A 100 3.94 -16.95 7.63
C LEU A 100 3.76 -18.18 8.50
N GLU A 101 2.72 -18.95 8.24
CA GLU A 101 2.40 -20.19 8.99
C GLU A 101 2.68 -21.40 8.13
N THR A 102 3.36 -22.39 8.70
CA THR A 102 3.66 -23.68 8.06
C THR A 102 3.49 -24.83 9.03
N SER A 103 3.20 -26.03 8.51
CA SER A 103 3.01 -27.23 9.33
C SER A 103 4.32 -27.91 9.78
N SER A 104 5.45 -27.57 9.14
CA SER A 104 6.76 -28.18 9.39
C SER A 104 7.88 -27.14 9.27
N ASP A 105 9.06 -27.47 9.78
CA ASP A 105 10.27 -26.69 9.54
C ASP A 105 10.63 -26.78 8.06
N ILE A 106 10.70 -25.64 7.37
CA ILE A 106 11.03 -25.55 5.94
C ILE A 106 11.90 -24.35 5.62
N ASP A 107 12.77 -24.50 4.63
CA ASP A 107 13.52 -23.43 4.01
C ASP A 107 12.78 -22.91 2.78
N VAL A 108 12.41 -21.63 2.81
CA VAL A 108 11.62 -21.00 1.77
C VAL A 108 12.46 -20.02 1.00
N THR A 109 12.48 -20.15 -0.32
CA THR A 109 13.03 -19.11 -1.20
C THR A 109 12.02 -18.00 -1.36
N ALA A 110 12.39 -16.79 -0.96
CA ALA A 110 11.58 -15.61 -1.10
C ALA A 110 12.29 -14.54 -1.93
N ALA A 111 11.52 -13.70 -2.63
CA ALA A 111 12.01 -12.51 -3.30
C ALA A 111 11.53 -11.27 -2.56
N LEU A 112 12.47 -10.46 -2.12
CA LEU A 112 12.22 -9.12 -1.59
C LEU A 112 12.23 -8.12 -2.74
N TRP A 113 11.16 -7.32 -2.84
CA TRP A 113 11.01 -6.26 -3.83
C TRP A 113 10.91 -4.92 -3.12
N SER A 114 11.74 -3.93 -3.44
CA SER A 114 11.61 -2.60 -2.85
C SER A 114 12.34 -1.51 -3.63
N TYR A 115 11.84 -0.27 -3.47
CA TYR A 115 12.61 0.94 -3.80
C TYR A 115 13.40 1.43 -2.58
N ALA A 116 13.02 1.04 -1.38
CA ALA A 116 13.70 1.36 -0.14
C ALA A 116 14.90 0.44 0.12
N ALA A 117 15.77 0.83 1.01
CA ALA A 117 16.66 -0.09 1.70
C ALA A 117 15.81 -0.87 2.72
N VAL A 118 16.03 -2.18 2.84
CA VAL A 118 15.21 -3.07 3.67
C VAL A 118 16.06 -4.12 4.32
N ASP A 119 15.93 -4.29 5.63
CA ASP A 119 16.38 -5.47 6.36
C ASP A 119 15.21 -6.41 6.59
N VAL A 120 15.42 -7.69 6.27
CA VAL A 120 14.42 -8.75 6.43
C VAL A 120 14.80 -9.63 7.60
N TYR A 121 13.92 -9.73 8.57
CA TYR A 121 14.07 -10.60 9.72
C TYR A 121 13.00 -11.69 9.71
N CYS A 122 13.40 -12.91 10.07
CA CYS A 122 12.50 -14.01 10.37
C CYS A 122 12.72 -14.42 11.82
N ASN A 123 11.69 -14.31 12.64
CA ASN A 123 11.75 -14.62 14.08
C ASN A 123 12.94 -13.90 14.79
N GLY A 124 13.18 -12.65 14.43
CA GLY A 124 14.27 -11.82 14.99
C GLY A 124 15.65 -12.06 14.37
N ARG A 125 15.82 -13.07 13.51
CA ARG A 125 17.07 -13.34 12.82
C ARG A 125 17.10 -12.60 11.47
N LEU A 126 18.19 -11.89 11.18
CA LEU A 126 18.41 -11.23 9.89
C LEU A 126 18.64 -12.30 8.79
N GLU A 127 17.77 -12.34 7.78
CA GLU A 127 17.83 -13.29 6.67
C GLU A 127 18.40 -12.66 5.39
N GLY A 128 18.27 -11.36 5.27
CA GLY A 128 18.81 -10.65 4.10
C GLY A 128 18.53 -9.16 4.12
N ALA A 129 19.11 -8.44 3.16
CA ALA A 129 18.93 -7.00 3.08
C ALA A 129 19.10 -6.46 1.65
N LEU A 130 18.35 -5.39 1.35
CA LEU A 130 18.65 -4.42 0.31
C LEU A 130 19.28 -3.19 0.99
N LYS A 131 20.57 -2.96 0.71
CA LYS A 131 21.37 -2.00 1.49
C LYS A 131 21.17 -0.53 1.11
N GLN A 132 20.57 -0.25 -0.03
CA GLN A 132 20.45 1.11 -0.56
C GLN A 132 19.08 1.34 -1.16
N PRO A 133 18.47 2.51 -0.96
CA PRO A 133 17.29 2.88 -1.72
C PRO A 133 17.66 3.19 -3.17
N VAL A 134 16.70 2.98 -4.08
CA VAL A 134 16.85 3.30 -5.50
C VAL A 134 15.65 4.11 -5.98
N TYR A 135 15.90 4.96 -6.97
CA TYR A 135 14.81 5.72 -7.58
C TYR A 135 14.03 4.87 -8.62
N LYS A 136 14.77 4.19 -9.51
CA LYS A 136 14.26 3.26 -10.55
C LYS A 136 15.42 2.41 -11.08
N PRO A 137 15.16 1.19 -11.55
CA PRO A 137 13.95 0.37 -11.37
C PRO A 137 13.82 -0.16 -9.94
N ILE A 138 12.68 -0.81 -9.64
CA ILE A 138 12.51 -1.51 -8.36
C ILE A 138 13.57 -2.60 -8.21
N GLN A 139 14.14 -2.72 -7.02
CA GLN A 139 15.10 -3.78 -6.72
C GLN A 139 14.37 -5.08 -6.43
N LYS A 140 15.00 -6.18 -6.84
CA LYS A 140 14.62 -7.54 -6.45
C LYS A 140 15.84 -8.24 -5.87
N LYS A 141 15.66 -8.92 -4.74
CA LYS A 141 16.67 -9.78 -4.14
C LYS A 141 16.05 -11.07 -3.64
N GLU A 142 16.60 -12.20 -4.05
CA GLU A 142 16.23 -13.49 -3.49
C GLU A 142 16.99 -13.74 -2.19
N LEU A 143 16.30 -14.36 -1.24
CA LEU A 143 16.79 -14.72 0.07
C LEU A 143 16.11 -16.01 0.56
N THR A 144 16.71 -16.67 1.52
CA THR A 144 16.12 -17.85 2.16
C THR A 144 15.52 -17.45 3.49
N LEU A 145 14.25 -17.79 3.71
CA LEU A 145 13.59 -17.70 5.01
C LEU A 145 13.61 -19.08 5.66
N HIS A 146 14.11 -19.17 6.88
CA HIS A 146 14.11 -20.40 7.66
C HIS A 146 12.89 -20.44 8.57
N LEU A 147 11.80 -21.02 8.07
CA LEU A 147 10.55 -21.09 8.79
C LEU A 147 10.54 -22.31 9.73
N LYS A 148 10.00 -22.10 10.92
CA LYS A 148 9.70 -23.16 11.90
C LYS A 148 8.24 -23.59 11.78
N ALA A 149 7.93 -24.81 12.18
CA ALA A 149 6.55 -25.27 12.29
C ALA A 149 5.75 -24.30 13.17
N GLY A 150 4.58 -23.88 12.68
CA GLY A 150 3.75 -22.85 13.32
C GLY A 150 3.94 -21.46 12.72
N ARG A 151 3.83 -20.45 13.55
CA ARG A 151 3.82 -19.04 13.18
C ARG A 151 5.25 -18.48 13.12
N ASN A 152 5.56 -17.82 12.04
CA ASN A 152 6.86 -17.16 11.84
C ASN A 152 6.65 -15.68 11.56
N LEU A 153 7.16 -14.82 12.43
CA LEU A 153 7.13 -13.39 12.27
C LEU A 153 8.17 -12.98 11.21
N ILE A 154 7.70 -12.41 10.13
CA ILE A 154 8.53 -11.74 9.13
C ILE A 154 8.44 -10.24 9.36
N TYR A 155 9.57 -9.62 9.56
CA TYR A 155 9.68 -8.20 9.84
C TYR A 155 10.62 -7.53 8.84
N LEU A 156 10.16 -6.44 8.24
CA LEU A 156 10.88 -5.66 7.24
C LEU A 156 11.13 -4.26 7.84
N ALA A 157 12.38 -3.96 8.16
CA ALA A 157 12.79 -2.63 8.58
C ALA A 157 13.22 -1.84 7.35
N CYS A 158 12.48 -0.81 6.99
CA CYS A 158 12.64 -0.07 5.77
C CYS A 158 13.17 1.34 6.01
N GLU A 159 14.09 1.79 5.15
CA GLU A 159 14.58 3.16 5.14
C GLU A 159 14.62 3.68 3.70
N ASN A 160 14.14 4.91 3.51
CA ASN A 160 14.15 5.56 2.21
C ASN A 160 14.53 7.04 2.33
N LEU A 161 14.84 7.65 1.19
CA LEU A 161 15.04 9.07 1.06
C LEU A 161 13.83 9.68 0.35
N GLY A 162 13.04 10.46 1.09
CA GLY A 162 11.89 11.18 0.56
C GLY A 162 12.30 12.44 -0.19
N VAL A 163 12.23 12.40 -1.50
CA VAL A 163 12.49 13.53 -2.39
C VAL A 163 11.43 13.55 -3.48
N ARG A 164 10.59 14.58 -3.52
CA ARG A 164 9.48 14.70 -4.47
C ARG A 164 8.57 13.46 -4.43
N ASP A 165 8.48 12.75 -5.54
CA ASP A 165 7.66 11.56 -5.78
C ASP A 165 8.42 10.25 -5.54
N THR A 166 9.39 10.24 -4.63
CA THR A 166 10.12 9.02 -4.27
C THR A 166 9.16 7.94 -3.81
N ARG A 167 9.34 6.75 -4.36
CA ARG A 167 8.47 5.61 -4.06
C ARG A 167 8.95 4.88 -2.82
N SER A 168 8.10 4.81 -1.81
CA SER A 168 8.30 4.00 -0.60
C SER A 168 7.42 2.76 -0.68
N VAL A 169 7.93 1.76 -1.40
CA VAL A 169 7.23 0.52 -1.75
C VAL A 169 8.08 -0.66 -1.36
N ALA A 170 7.47 -1.66 -0.74
CA ALA A 170 8.09 -2.95 -0.45
C ALA A 170 7.10 -4.10 -0.57
N GLY A 171 7.59 -5.29 -0.92
CA GLY A 171 6.79 -6.49 -1.03
C GLY A 171 7.64 -7.75 -0.88
N LEU A 172 7.00 -8.82 -0.47
CA LEU A 172 7.59 -10.14 -0.28
C LEU A 172 6.85 -11.16 -1.14
N GLN A 173 7.59 -11.92 -1.93
CA GLN A 173 7.07 -12.97 -2.79
C GLN A 173 7.69 -14.31 -2.40
N ILE A 174 6.88 -15.31 -2.16
CA ILE A 174 7.30 -16.67 -1.90
C ILE A 174 7.42 -17.41 -3.24
N LEU A 175 8.59 -18.00 -3.50
CA LEU A 175 8.88 -18.61 -4.80
C LEU A 175 8.67 -20.12 -4.83
N ASN A 176 8.83 -20.80 -3.69
CA ASN A 176 8.61 -22.24 -3.53
C ASN A 176 7.67 -22.52 -2.34
N HIS A 177 7.22 -23.74 -2.15
CA HIS A 177 6.33 -24.15 -1.05
C HIS A 177 5.06 -23.33 -0.87
N LYS A 178 4.54 -22.72 -1.96
CA LYS A 178 3.43 -21.76 -1.92
C LYS A 178 2.16 -22.33 -1.30
N ASP A 179 1.87 -23.60 -1.55
CA ASP A 179 0.65 -24.27 -1.07
C ASP A 179 0.74 -24.71 0.39
N GLU A 180 1.95 -24.71 0.98
CA GLU A 180 2.20 -25.12 2.36
C GLU A 180 2.18 -23.93 3.33
N ILE A 181 2.10 -22.71 2.80
CA ILE A 181 2.21 -21.46 3.57
C ILE A 181 0.86 -20.76 3.62
N LYS A 182 0.47 -20.40 4.82
CA LYS A 182 -0.63 -19.46 5.09
C LYS A 182 -0.07 -18.13 5.54
N VAL A 183 -0.73 -17.07 5.14
CA VAL A 183 -0.42 -15.71 5.58
C VAL A 183 -1.32 -15.34 6.74
N SER A 184 -0.78 -14.71 7.75
CA SER A 184 -1.52 -14.10 8.85
C SER A 184 -0.86 -12.79 9.24
N ILE A 185 -1.41 -12.09 10.21
CA ILE A 185 -0.81 -10.90 10.80
C ILE A 185 -0.44 -11.15 12.26
N PRO A 186 0.52 -10.39 12.81
CA PRO A 186 0.92 -10.54 14.22
C PRO A 186 -0.24 -10.42 15.21
N ASP A 187 -1.15 -9.47 14.98
CA ASP A 187 -2.36 -9.28 15.78
C ASP A 187 -3.45 -10.28 15.40
N GLU A 188 -3.52 -11.41 16.10
CA GLU A 188 -4.48 -12.47 15.83
C GLU A 188 -5.94 -12.04 16.04
N ALA A 189 -6.19 -11.19 17.04
CA ALA A 189 -7.53 -10.68 17.30
C ALA A 189 -8.01 -9.76 16.17
N CYS A 190 -7.08 -9.02 15.57
CA CYS A 190 -7.37 -8.16 14.43
C CYS A 190 -7.55 -8.96 13.14
N ALA A 191 -6.90 -10.12 12.97
CA ALA A 191 -6.98 -10.93 11.76
C ALA A 191 -8.41 -11.36 11.41
N ASP A 192 -9.19 -11.80 12.41
CA ASP A 192 -10.60 -12.18 12.20
C ASP A 192 -11.46 -10.97 11.80
N ALA A 193 -11.26 -9.83 12.45
CA ALA A 193 -11.95 -8.59 12.12
C ALA A 193 -11.57 -8.09 10.71
N ALA A 194 -10.31 -8.21 10.34
CA ALA A 194 -9.82 -7.85 9.01
C ALA A 194 -10.48 -8.69 7.92
N ALA A 195 -10.50 -10.02 8.08
CA ALA A 195 -11.13 -10.93 7.12
C ALA A 195 -12.62 -10.61 6.89
N VAL A 196 -13.35 -10.28 7.95
CA VAL A 196 -14.76 -9.89 7.86
C VAL A 196 -14.94 -8.54 7.15
N ALA A 197 -14.11 -7.55 7.46
CA ALA A 197 -14.16 -6.23 6.82
C ALA A 197 -13.76 -6.29 5.34
N GLU A 198 -12.77 -7.12 5.00
CA GLU A 198 -12.38 -7.38 3.61
C GLU A 198 -13.50 -8.02 2.81
N ALA A 199 -14.09 -9.11 3.34
CA ALA A 199 -15.20 -9.80 2.69
C ALA A 199 -16.38 -8.84 2.42
N PHE A 200 -16.65 -7.92 3.34
CA PHE A 200 -17.64 -6.87 3.14
C PHE A 200 -17.24 -5.93 2.00
N LEU A 201 -16.00 -5.41 1.99
CA LEU A 201 -15.53 -4.51 0.93
C LEU A 201 -15.40 -5.22 -0.43
N GLU A 202 -15.04 -6.51 -0.43
CA GLU A 202 -14.98 -7.31 -1.66
C GLU A 202 -16.35 -7.65 -2.24
N SER A 203 -17.39 -7.69 -1.41
CA SER A 203 -18.77 -7.87 -1.86
C SER A 203 -19.32 -6.66 -2.62
N ALA A 204 -18.62 -5.52 -2.59
CA ALA A 204 -19.08 -4.30 -3.24
C ALA A 204 -19.01 -4.40 -4.76
N ARG A 205 -20.12 -4.02 -5.40
CA ARG A 205 -20.27 -3.93 -6.86
C ARG A 205 -20.66 -2.53 -7.25
N LEU A 206 -20.03 -2.03 -8.30
CA LEU A 206 -20.38 -0.75 -8.89
C LEU A 206 -21.44 -0.97 -9.99
N GLU A 207 -22.64 -0.46 -9.78
CA GLU A 207 -23.76 -0.56 -10.71
C GLU A 207 -24.17 0.85 -11.15
N SER A 208 -23.83 1.23 -12.39
CA SER A 208 -24.13 2.54 -12.96
C SER A 208 -23.78 3.70 -12.00
N ASN A 209 -24.74 4.18 -11.24
CA ASN A 209 -24.60 5.28 -10.28
C ASN A 209 -24.70 4.85 -8.81
N LYS A 210 -24.56 3.55 -8.54
CA LYS A 210 -24.63 3.00 -7.19
C LYS A 210 -23.45 2.11 -6.89
N LEU A 211 -22.98 2.16 -5.66
CA LEU A 211 -22.12 1.15 -5.07
C LEU A 211 -22.98 0.28 -4.16
N CYS A 212 -23.13 -1.00 -4.54
CA CYS A 212 -23.97 -1.97 -3.84
C CYS A 212 -23.09 -3.00 -3.12
N PHE A 213 -23.49 -3.39 -1.92
CA PHE A 213 -22.84 -4.43 -1.14
C PHE A 213 -23.75 -5.64 -1.04
N ASP A 214 -23.22 -6.84 -1.29
CA ASP A 214 -24.00 -8.09 -1.26
C ASP A 214 -24.39 -8.53 0.16
N SER A 215 -23.69 -8.00 1.16
CA SER A 215 -23.92 -8.28 2.57
C SER A 215 -24.05 -6.99 3.37
N PRO A 216 -24.76 -7.00 4.50
CA PRO A 216 -24.78 -5.85 5.41
C PRO A 216 -23.39 -5.64 6.01
N ALA A 217 -23.09 -4.39 6.36
CA ALA A 217 -21.88 -4.07 7.09
C ALA A 217 -21.79 -4.90 8.40
N PRO A 218 -20.61 -5.40 8.76
CA PRO A 218 -20.43 -6.18 9.98
C PRO A 218 -20.91 -5.42 11.22
N ALA A 219 -21.46 -6.13 12.21
CA ALA A 219 -21.93 -5.51 13.44
C ALA A 219 -20.80 -4.72 14.14
N GLY A 220 -21.12 -3.52 14.62
CA GLY A 220 -20.13 -2.63 15.25
C GLY A 220 -19.21 -1.90 14.28
N THR A 221 -19.49 -2.00 12.99
CA THR A 221 -18.73 -1.30 11.94
C THR A 221 -19.30 0.08 11.70
N SER A 222 -18.41 1.09 11.71
CA SER A 222 -18.70 2.39 11.08
C SER A 222 -18.11 2.35 9.67
N TYR A 223 -18.93 2.73 8.67
CA TYR A 223 -18.36 2.92 7.34
C TYR A 223 -18.76 4.26 6.74
N THR A 224 -17.81 4.86 6.05
CA THR A 224 -17.90 6.17 5.43
C THR A 224 -17.40 6.09 4.00
N TYR A 225 -17.82 7.04 3.18
CA TYR A 225 -17.33 7.15 1.82
C TYR A 225 -17.02 8.59 1.46
N ARG A 226 -16.18 8.75 0.44
CA ARG A 226 -15.88 10.06 -0.16
C ARG A 226 -15.76 9.93 -1.67
N TYR A 227 -16.08 11.02 -2.37
CA TYR A 227 -15.82 11.15 -3.80
C TYR A 227 -14.50 11.87 -4.03
N HIS A 228 -13.81 11.54 -5.12
CA HIS A 228 -12.62 12.28 -5.55
C HIS A 228 -12.36 12.12 -7.05
N GLU A 229 -11.66 13.10 -7.62
CA GLU A 229 -11.36 13.14 -9.05
C GLU A 229 -10.09 12.35 -9.41
N GLU A 230 -9.17 12.19 -8.46
CA GLU A 230 -7.90 11.49 -8.65
C GLU A 230 -7.76 10.34 -7.67
N ASP A 231 -7.13 9.27 -8.12
CA ASP A 231 -6.76 8.12 -7.29
C ASP A 231 -5.75 8.49 -6.18
N PHE A 232 -5.20 9.69 -6.22
CA PHE A 232 -4.19 10.14 -5.29
C PHE A 232 -4.72 11.00 -4.16
N ALA A 233 -4.22 10.70 -2.96
CA ALA A 233 -4.20 11.63 -1.83
C ALA A 233 -3.40 12.94 -2.10
N LYS A 234 -3.26 13.37 -3.34
CA LYS A 234 -2.67 14.66 -3.69
C LYS A 234 -3.50 15.85 -3.22
N ALA A 235 -4.78 15.65 -3.02
CA ALA A 235 -5.63 16.71 -2.53
C ALA A 235 -5.29 17.00 -1.06
N LYS A 236 -4.51 18.03 -0.83
CA LYS A 236 -4.41 18.71 0.48
C LYS A 236 -5.75 19.34 0.91
N ILE A 237 -6.81 19.11 0.15
CA ILE A 237 -8.17 19.54 0.46
C ILE A 237 -8.72 18.59 1.52
N PRO A 238 -9.23 19.09 2.65
CA PRO A 238 -9.87 18.26 3.65
C PRO A 238 -10.93 17.39 3.00
N ALA A 239 -10.79 16.08 3.10
CA ALA A 239 -11.75 15.16 2.53
C ALA A 239 -13.07 15.22 3.33
N VAL A 240 -14.17 15.47 2.65
CA VAL A 240 -15.49 15.33 3.24
C VAL A 240 -15.88 13.86 3.18
N TRP A 241 -16.09 13.26 4.34
CA TRP A 241 -16.55 11.89 4.48
C TRP A 241 -18.03 11.88 4.80
N TYR A 242 -18.79 11.07 4.06
CA TYR A 242 -20.23 10.87 4.25
C TYR A 242 -20.47 9.57 4.99
N GLN A 243 -21.41 9.57 5.93
CA GLN A 243 -21.83 8.37 6.65
C GLN A 243 -22.70 7.49 5.75
N ALA A 244 -22.45 6.18 5.82
CA ALA A 244 -23.21 5.19 5.06
C ALA A 244 -23.85 4.13 5.98
N GLU A 245 -24.08 4.45 7.24
CA GLU A 245 -24.62 3.53 8.25
C GLU A 245 -25.97 2.94 7.83
N GLY A 246 -26.08 1.61 7.97
CA GLY A 246 -27.30 0.86 7.70
C GLY A 246 -27.71 0.78 6.23
N LYS A 247 -26.89 1.28 5.31
CA LYS A 247 -27.16 1.24 3.88
C LYS A 247 -26.31 0.18 3.21
N ASN A 248 -26.93 -0.72 2.47
CA ASN A 248 -26.24 -1.65 1.56
C ASN A 248 -26.03 -1.04 0.17
N GLU A 249 -26.42 0.23 -0.02
CA GLU A 249 -26.25 0.97 -1.26
C GLU A 249 -25.75 2.38 -0.96
N ILE A 250 -24.76 2.85 -1.73
CA ILE A 250 -24.30 4.23 -1.76
C ILE A 250 -24.64 4.81 -3.12
N LEU A 251 -25.52 5.82 -3.15
CA LEU A 251 -25.86 6.53 -4.38
C LEU A 251 -24.73 7.48 -4.75
N LEU A 252 -24.19 7.32 -5.97
CA LEU A 252 -23.09 8.10 -6.49
C LEU A 252 -23.60 9.28 -7.32
N GLU A 253 -24.05 10.33 -6.64
CA GLU A 253 -24.70 11.50 -7.27
C GLU A 253 -23.71 12.42 -8.01
N ASN A 254 -22.48 12.47 -7.53
CA ASN A 254 -21.45 13.34 -8.10
C ASN A 254 -20.71 12.65 -9.24
N GLY A 255 -20.61 13.29 -10.40
CA GLY A 255 -19.94 12.76 -11.57
C GLY A 255 -18.43 12.47 -11.41
N GLN A 256 -17.93 12.30 -10.19
CA GLN A 256 -16.53 12.02 -9.92
C GLN A 256 -16.18 10.55 -10.20
N PRO A 257 -15.01 10.29 -10.78
CA PRO A 257 -14.65 8.96 -11.25
C PRO A 257 -14.32 7.96 -10.13
N TYR A 258 -13.97 8.44 -8.94
CA TYR A 258 -13.54 7.59 -7.83
C TYR A 258 -14.39 7.76 -6.59
N VAL A 259 -14.62 6.64 -5.91
CA VAL A 259 -15.23 6.58 -4.58
C VAL A 259 -14.34 5.76 -3.67
N THR A 260 -13.88 6.35 -2.57
CA THR A 260 -13.20 5.59 -1.52
C THR A 260 -14.19 5.25 -0.42
N VAL A 261 -14.32 3.99 -0.12
CA VAL A 261 -15.04 3.50 1.07
C VAL A 261 -14.04 3.18 2.16
N LYS A 262 -14.35 3.66 3.36
CA LYS A 262 -13.57 3.40 4.57
C LYS A 262 -14.43 2.66 5.57
N VAL A 263 -13.92 1.54 6.05
CA VAL A 263 -14.53 0.70 7.08
C VAL A 263 -13.68 0.79 8.34
N VAL A 264 -14.33 1.00 9.47
CA VAL A 264 -13.68 1.03 10.79
C VAL A 264 -14.38 0.01 11.69
N LEU A 265 -13.62 -0.96 12.18
CA LEU A 265 -14.07 -1.98 13.11
C LEU A 265 -13.12 -2.02 14.31
N GLY A 266 -13.52 -1.45 15.42
CA GLY A 266 -12.63 -1.22 16.57
C GLY A 266 -11.45 -0.30 16.21
N LYS A 267 -10.22 -0.79 16.36
CA LYS A 267 -9.00 -0.08 15.94
C LYS A 267 -8.62 -0.33 14.47
N LEU A 268 -9.27 -1.30 13.82
CA LEU A 268 -9.02 -1.63 12.42
C LEU A 268 -9.63 -0.57 11.50
N GLU A 269 -8.84 -0.04 10.59
CA GLU A 269 -9.29 0.82 9.48
C GLU A 269 -8.89 0.20 8.15
N LEU A 270 -9.85 0.00 7.27
CA LEU A 270 -9.68 -0.48 5.90
C LEU A 270 -10.24 0.53 4.92
N LYS A 271 -9.57 0.68 3.79
CA LYS A 271 -10.02 1.53 2.68
C LYS A 271 -9.98 0.75 1.37
N ARG A 272 -10.97 0.96 0.55
CA ARG A 272 -10.98 0.50 -0.84
C ARG A 272 -11.43 1.63 -1.76
N VAL A 273 -10.70 1.81 -2.84
CA VAL A 273 -11.03 2.76 -3.91
C VAL A 273 -11.79 2.01 -5.00
N PHE A 274 -12.92 2.54 -5.40
CA PHE A 274 -13.73 2.05 -6.50
C PHE A 274 -13.66 3.06 -7.63
N GLU A 275 -13.36 2.58 -8.83
CA GLU A 275 -13.28 3.36 -10.05
C GLU A 275 -14.54 3.15 -10.89
N ARG A 276 -15.16 4.25 -11.32
CA ARG A 276 -16.34 4.22 -12.19
C ARG A 276 -15.88 4.08 -13.64
N THR A 277 -15.76 2.85 -14.09
CA THR A 277 -15.25 2.52 -15.43
C THR A 277 -16.05 3.14 -16.59
N GLU A 278 -17.37 3.34 -16.43
CA GLU A 278 -18.22 3.95 -17.44
C GLU A 278 -17.91 5.42 -17.73
N GLN A 279 -17.19 6.10 -16.82
CA GLN A 279 -16.79 7.51 -17.00
C GLN A 279 -15.38 7.68 -17.58
N LEU A 280 -14.63 6.60 -17.69
CA LEU A 280 -13.29 6.62 -18.26
C LEU A 280 -13.29 6.49 -19.78
N VAL A 281 -14.43 6.19 -20.37
CA VAL A 281 -14.59 6.47 -21.82
C VAL A 281 -14.65 8.00 -21.91
N PRO A 282 -13.56 8.67 -22.31
CA PRO A 282 -13.56 10.11 -22.36
C PRO A 282 -14.73 10.53 -23.25
N LYS A 283 -15.52 11.54 -22.86
CA LYS A 283 -16.62 12.08 -23.70
C LYS A 283 -16.20 12.40 -25.14
N TYR A 284 -14.90 12.51 -25.37
CA TYR A 284 -14.29 12.71 -26.69
C TYR A 284 -13.88 11.43 -27.43
N ALA A 285 -14.02 10.25 -26.83
CA ALA A 285 -13.78 8.98 -27.54
C ALA A 285 -14.97 8.53 -28.38
N LEU A 286 -16.17 9.09 -28.10
CA LEU A 286 -17.38 8.86 -28.88
C LEU A 286 -17.96 10.22 -29.28
N ARG A 287 -18.49 10.30 -30.52
CA ARG A 287 -19.28 11.43 -30.97
C ARG A 287 -20.66 11.39 -30.31
N GLU A 288 -21.40 12.49 -30.43
CA GLU A 288 -22.77 12.58 -29.91
C GLU A 288 -23.71 11.52 -30.49
N ASP A 289 -23.42 11.04 -31.69
CA ASP A 289 -24.16 9.95 -32.37
C ASP A 289 -23.70 8.54 -31.92
N GLY A 290 -22.76 8.45 -30.96
CA GLY A 290 -22.21 7.20 -30.47
C GLY A 290 -21.12 6.58 -31.34
N SER A 291 -20.75 7.20 -32.46
CA SER A 291 -19.66 6.72 -33.32
C SER A 291 -18.28 7.02 -32.70
N ALA A 292 -17.30 6.14 -32.91
CA ALA A 292 -15.94 6.34 -32.44
C ALA A 292 -15.20 7.40 -33.29
N PHE A 293 -14.34 8.19 -32.61
CA PHE A 293 -13.37 9.03 -33.31
C PHE A 293 -12.31 8.16 -34.02
N SER A 294 -11.79 8.65 -35.13
CA SER A 294 -10.63 8.04 -35.78
C SER A 294 -9.38 8.16 -34.88
N PHE A 295 -8.36 7.37 -35.17
CA PHE A 295 -7.08 7.45 -34.42
C PHE A 295 -6.47 8.86 -34.48
N GLU A 296 -6.52 9.53 -35.64
CA GLU A 296 -5.95 10.86 -35.83
C GLU A 296 -6.72 11.93 -35.04
N GLU A 297 -8.06 11.83 -35.03
CA GLU A 297 -8.90 12.73 -34.22
C GLU A 297 -8.65 12.55 -32.72
N ASN A 298 -8.52 11.32 -32.24
CA ASN A 298 -8.18 11.03 -30.85
C ASN A 298 -6.78 11.53 -30.49
N LYS A 299 -5.82 11.41 -31.38
CA LYS A 299 -4.45 11.88 -31.19
C LYS A 299 -4.41 13.40 -30.97
N GLU A 300 -5.13 14.18 -31.78
CA GLU A 300 -5.23 15.63 -31.60
C GLU A 300 -5.84 16.01 -30.24
N LEU A 301 -6.90 15.32 -29.83
CA LEU A 301 -7.55 15.57 -28.54
C LEU A 301 -6.62 15.29 -27.37
N ILE A 302 -5.84 14.21 -27.42
CA ILE A 302 -4.85 13.86 -26.43
C ILE A 302 -3.75 14.92 -26.35
N PHE A 303 -3.24 15.37 -27.50
CA PHE A 303 -2.21 16.41 -27.53
C PHE A 303 -2.70 17.76 -26.99
N ARG A 304 -3.92 18.16 -27.30
CA ARG A 304 -4.53 19.37 -26.72
C ARG A 304 -4.64 19.30 -25.21
N ARG A 305 -5.04 18.14 -24.68
CA ARG A 305 -5.14 17.93 -23.23
C ARG A 305 -3.78 17.98 -22.54
N ILE A 306 -2.76 17.34 -23.13
CA ILE A 306 -1.39 17.42 -22.63
C ILE A 306 -0.90 18.87 -22.61
N ALA A 307 -1.15 19.62 -23.68
CA ALA A 307 -0.76 21.03 -23.77
C ALA A 307 -1.45 21.89 -22.69
N ASN A 308 -2.75 21.66 -22.44
CA ASN A 308 -3.48 22.37 -21.39
C ASN A 308 -2.90 22.07 -19.98
N VAL A 309 -2.65 20.78 -19.67
CA VAL A 309 -2.05 20.40 -18.40
C VAL A 309 -0.65 20.99 -18.22
N MET A 310 0.12 21.13 -19.29
CA MET A 310 1.45 21.76 -19.25
C MET A 310 1.41 23.29 -19.15
N SER A 311 0.32 23.94 -19.59
CA SER A 311 0.14 25.39 -19.49
C SER A 311 -0.39 25.84 -18.15
N GLU A 312 -1.00 24.93 -17.37
CA GLU A 312 -1.51 25.20 -16.01
C GLU A 312 -0.48 24.88 -14.91
N SER A 313 0.68 24.32 -15.25
CA SER A 313 1.79 24.00 -14.35
C SER A 313 2.90 25.04 -14.43
#